data_f2ae60985c462e3a5a1288068593b5ad
#
_entry.id   f2ae60985c462e3a5a1288068593b5ad
#
_cell.length_a   1.000
_cell.length_b   1.000
_cell.length_c   1.000
_cell.angle_alpha   90.00
_cell.angle_beta   90.00
_cell.angle_gamma   90.00
#
_symmetry.space_group_name_H-M   'P 1'
#
loop_
_entity.id
_entity.type
_entity.pdbx_description
1 polymer ?
#
loop_
_entity_poly.entity_id
_entity_poly.type
_entity_poly.pdbx_seq_one_letter_code
_entity_poly.pdbx_strand_id
1 'polypeptide(L)'
;MNTKSIIAALGLAAMTLSGSAVAQTRDYGINVINDTGTTIEYFYFSACRDQNWGRDRLGRQEVIRDRQSRFFDMYDGVRSCCRDMRAKLVSGASRQRMNVDVCREHQWVVR
;
A
#
# COMPACT_ATOMS: atom_id res chain seq x y z
N MET A 1 -32.13 -35.46 24.03
CA MET A 1 -31.43 -35.51 23.97
C MET A 1 -30.63 -35.34 22.92
N ASN A 2 -30.11 -35.71 22.52
CA ASN A 2 -29.41 -35.76 21.50
C ASN A 2 -29.39 -34.64 20.61
N THR A 3 -30.23 -34.18 20.31
CA THR A 3 -30.29 -33.21 19.37
C THR A 3 -29.43 -32.10 19.56
N LYS A 4 -29.31 -31.64 20.66
CA LYS A 4 -28.60 -30.53 20.87
C LYS A 4 -27.31 -30.49 20.32
N SER A 5 -26.62 -31.35 20.41
CA SER A 5 -25.29 -31.27 20.01
C SER A 5 -25.17 -30.96 18.56
N ILE A 6 -25.97 -31.41 17.83
CA ILE A 6 -25.93 -31.24 16.51
C ILE A 6 -25.89 -29.85 16.05
N ILE A 7 -26.67 -29.10 16.58
CA ILE A 7 -26.77 -27.78 16.23
C ILE A 7 -25.49 -27.07 16.27
N ALA A 8 -24.83 -27.23 17.25
CA ALA A 8 -23.63 -26.52 17.43
C ALA A 8 -22.74 -26.70 16.27
N ALA A 9 -22.65 -27.84 15.83
CA ALA A 9 -21.75 -28.13 14.80
C ALA A 9 -21.99 -27.32 13.58
N LEU A 10 -23.17 -27.14 13.26
CA LEU A 10 -23.47 -26.43 12.11
C LEU A 10 -22.94 -25.05 12.08
N GLY A 11 -23.15 -24.39 13.06
CA GLY A 11 -22.76 -23.03 13.08
C GLY A 11 -21.32 -22.85 12.81
N LEU A 12 -20.56 -23.70 13.31
CA LEU A 12 -19.19 -23.60 13.16
C LEU A 12 -18.75 -23.70 11.75
N ALA A 13 -19.24 -24.60 11.08
CA ALA A 13 -18.84 -24.82 9.75
C ALA A 13 -19.03 -23.57 8.92
N ALA A 14 -20.06 -22.96 9.08
CA ALA A 14 -20.37 -21.80 8.29
C ALA A 14 -19.35 -20.73 8.48
N MET A 15 -18.96 -20.50 9.65
CA MET A 15 -18.05 -19.47 9.89
C MET A 15 -16.71 -19.70 9.31
N THR A 16 -16.28 -20.88 9.32
CA THR A 16 -15.00 -21.19 8.81
C THR A 16 -14.91 -20.81 7.36
N LEU A 17 -15.89 -21.06 6.62
CA LEU A 17 -15.87 -20.76 5.24
C LEU A 17 -15.75 -19.29 4.98
N SER A 18 -16.44 -18.52 5.69
CA SER A 18 -16.41 -17.11 5.49
C SER A 18 -15.03 -16.58 5.73
N GLY A 19 -14.41 -17.03 6.71
CA GLY A 19 -13.10 -16.56 7.02
C GLY A 19 -12.11 -16.81 5.92
N SER A 20 -12.22 -17.94 5.27
CA SER A 20 -11.30 -18.25 4.24
C SER A 20 -11.40 -17.31 3.07
N ALA A 21 -12.55 -16.95 2.72
CA ALA A 21 -12.75 -16.11 1.58
C ALA A 21 -12.06 -14.76 1.75
N VAL A 22 -12.09 -14.22 2.92
CA VAL A 22 -11.52 -12.93 3.14
C VAL A 22 -10.01 -12.96 3.14
N ALA A 23 -9.46 -14.03 3.54
CA ALA A 23 -8.02 -14.11 3.68
C ALA A 23 -7.24 -14.01 2.39
N GLN A 24 -7.89 -14.00 1.28
CA GLN A 24 -7.18 -13.97 0.01
C GLN A 24 -6.96 -12.57 -0.54
N THR A 25 -7.46 -11.58 0.10
CA THR A 25 -7.29 -10.21 -0.36
C THR A 25 -5.94 -9.69 0.08
N ARG A 26 -5.21 -9.09 -0.83
CA ARG A 26 -3.93 -8.48 -0.52
C ARG A 26 -4.10 -6.98 -0.35
N ASP A 27 -3.31 -6.43 0.54
CA ASP A 27 -3.30 -5.00 0.80
C ASP A 27 -2.03 -4.41 0.21
N TYR A 28 -2.18 -3.54 -0.77
CA TYR A 28 -1.06 -2.88 -1.44
C TYR A 28 -0.90 -1.43 -0.98
N GLY A 29 -1.53 -1.09 0.11
CA GLY A 29 -1.52 0.28 0.60
C GLY A 29 -0.24 0.65 1.31
N ILE A 30 0.26 1.84 1.06
CA ILE A 30 1.42 2.36 1.77
C ILE A 30 1.16 3.79 2.19
N ASN A 31 1.60 4.14 3.37
CA ASN A 31 1.50 5.49 3.89
C ASN A 31 2.87 6.15 3.73
N VAL A 32 2.93 7.21 2.95
CA VAL A 32 4.16 7.94 2.70
C VAL A 32 4.19 9.13 3.65
N ILE A 33 5.18 9.15 4.53
CA ILE A 33 5.31 10.17 5.56
C ILE A 33 6.48 11.06 5.20
N ASN A 34 6.24 12.34 5.09
CA ASN A 34 7.29 13.30 4.72
C ASN A 34 8.02 13.79 5.96
N ASP A 35 9.25 13.39 6.12
CA ASP A 35 10.11 13.85 7.21
C ASP A 35 11.40 14.42 6.62
N THR A 36 11.28 15.17 5.52
CA THR A 36 12.43 15.70 4.79
C THR A 36 12.80 17.12 5.19
N GLY A 37 11.93 17.79 5.93
CA GLY A 37 12.12 19.21 6.23
C GLY A 37 11.63 20.13 5.12
N THR A 38 11.11 19.59 4.04
CA THR A 38 10.59 20.40 2.94
C THR A 38 9.39 19.67 2.31
N THR A 39 8.93 20.10 1.19
CA THR A 39 7.71 19.59 0.56
C THR A 39 8.04 18.54 -0.51
N ILE A 40 7.29 17.45 -0.52
CA ILE A 40 7.32 16.50 -1.61
C ILE A 40 6.35 17.01 -2.67
N GLU A 41 6.87 17.27 -3.84
CA GLU A 41 6.11 17.88 -4.92
C GLU A 41 5.55 16.83 -5.89
N TYR A 42 6.28 15.74 -6.11
CA TYR A 42 5.85 14.66 -6.99
C TYR A 42 6.09 13.33 -6.32
N PHE A 43 5.22 12.39 -6.59
CA PHE A 43 5.39 11.04 -6.08
C PHE A 43 5.07 10.04 -7.18
N TYR A 44 5.97 9.08 -7.35
CA TYR A 44 5.85 8.06 -8.39
C TYR A 44 6.00 6.68 -7.77
N PHE A 45 5.28 5.72 -8.32
CA PHE A 45 5.57 4.32 -8.03
C PHE A 45 5.27 3.49 -9.26
N SER A 46 5.99 2.39 -9.40
CA SER A 46 5.80 1.47 -10.50
C SER A 46 6.11 0.05 -10.03
N ALA A 47 5.68 -0.93 -10.81
CA ALA A 47 6.05 -2.31 -10.53
C ALA A 47 7.56 -2.43 -10.67
N CYS A 48 8.17 -3.30 -9.89
CA CYS A 48 9.60 -3.51 -9.96
C CYS A 48 10.01 -3.94 -11.36
N ARG A 49 11.16 -3.46 -11.78
CA ARG A 49 11.73 -3.75 -13.11
C ARG A 49 11.02 -3.03 -14.26
N ASP A 50 10.02 -2.25 -13.95
CA ASP A 50 9.46 -1.37 -14.96
C ASP A 50 10.41 -0.19 -15.08
N GLN A 51 10.84 0.14 -16.27
CA GLN A 51 11.81 1.20 -16.46
C GLN A 51 11.15 2.56 -16.55
N ASN A 52 9.85 2.63 -16.42
CA ASN A 52 9.13 3.87 -16.54
C ASN A 52 8.46 4.19 -15.20
N TRP A 53 8.77 5.33 -14.62
CA TRP A 53 8.16 5.77 -13.38
C TRP A 53 6.67 6.05 -13.53
N GLY A 54 6.24 6.34 -14.75
CA GLY A 54 4.85 6.66 -15.00
C GLY A 54 4.49 8.07 -14.56
N ARG A 55 3.23 8.26 -14.28
CA ARG A 55 2.73 9.60 -13.93
C ARG A 55 2.94 9.92 -12.46
N ASP A 56 2.93 11.21 -12.15
CA ASP A 56 2.87 11.67 -10.79
C ASP A 56 1.57 11.19 -10.14
N ARG A 57 1.67 10.64 -8.95
CA ARG A 57 0.52 10.07 -8.24
C ARG A 57 -0.13 11.07 -7.29
N LEU A 58 0.47 12.24 -7.12
CA LEU A 58 -0.20 13.32 -6.42
C LEU A 58 -1.10 14.03 -7.42
N GLY A 59 -2.22 14.50 -6.97
CA GLY A 59 -3.14 15.21 -7.83
C GLY A 59 -2.56 16.55 -8.24
N ARG A 60 -3.21 17.20 -9.18
CA ARG A 60 -2.80 18.50 -9.64
C ARG A 60 -2.80 19.45 -8.46
N GLN A 61 -1.72 20.14 -8.24
CA GLN A 61 -1.54 21.06 -7.14
C GLN A 61 -1.57 20.39 -5.76
N GLU A 62 -1.46 19.07 -5.70
CA GLU A 62 -1.37 18.37 -4.44
C GLU A 62 0.08 18.08 -4.12
N VAL A 63 0.42 18.22 -2.87
CA VAL A 63 1.78 18.00 -2.37
C VAL A 63 1.69 17.33 -1.01
N ILE A 64 2.81 16.80 -0.53
CA ILE A 64 2.90 16.33 0.84
C ILE A 64 3.85 17.27 1.56
N ARG A 65 3.32 18.11 2.44
CA ARG A 65 4.14 19.06 3.17
C ARG A 65 4.94 18.35 4.25
N ASP A 66 5.94 19.01 4.76
CA ASP A 66 6.77 18.46 5.81
C ASP A 66 5.92 18.03 6.99
N ARG A 67 6.21 16.86 7.51
CA ARG A 67 5.51 16.21 8.62
C ARG A 67 4.10 15.74 8.31
N GLN A 68 3.67 15.85 7.08
CA GLN A 68 2.39 15.30 6.64
C GLN A 68 2.59 13.95 5.99
N SER A 69 1.52 13.19 5.86
CA SER A 69 1.54 11.89 5.21
C SER A 69 0.42 11.76 4.21
N ARG A 70 0.59 10.86 3.29
CA ARG A 70 -0.41 10.55 2.29
C ARG A 70 -0.46 9.05 2.05
N PHE A 71 -1.65 8.50 2.01
CA PHE A 71 -1.85 7.09 1.74
C PHE A 71 -1.99 6.87 0.24
N PHE A 72 -1.36 5.82 -0.27
CA PHE A 72 -1.50 5.41 -1.65
C PHE A 72 -1.85 3.93 -1.72
N ASP A 73 -2.86 3.59 -2.51
CA ASP A 73 -3.10 2.21 -2.86
C ASP A 73 -2.24 1.94 -4.09
N MET A 74 -1.28 1.06 -3.96
CA MET A 74 -0.32 0.81 -5.03
C MET A 74 -0.70 -0.34 -5.95
N TYR A 75 -1.93 -0.79 -5.87
CA TYR A 75 -2.41 -1.79 -6.81
C TYR A 75 -2.80 -1.08 -8.12
N ASP A 76 -2.16 -1.46 -9.19
CA ASP A 76 -2.44 -0.88 -10.50
C ASP A 76 -2.62 -1.98 -11.54
N GLY A 77 -3.18 -3.10 -11.15
CA GLY A 77 -3.42 -4.23 -12.03
C GLY A 77 -2.31 -5.26 -12.02
N VAL A 78 -1.21 -4.97 -11.36
CA VAL A 78 -0.08 -5.89 -11.28
C VAL A 78 -0.13 -6.63 -9.96
N ARG A 79 -0.18 -7.94 -10.00
CA ARG A 79 -0.34 -8.74 -8.79
C ARG A 79 0.92 -8.91 -7.97
N SER A 80 2.07 -8.61 -8.53
CA SER A 80 3.30 -8.66 -7.77
C SER A 80 3.27 -7.63 -6.65
N CYS A 81 3.82 -7.97 -5.51
CA CYS A 81 3.89 -7.04 -4.38
C CYS A 81 5.07 -6.09 -4.47
N CYS A 82 5.94 -6.27 -5.46
CA CYS A 82 7.16 -5.46 -5.55
C CYS A 82 6.90 -4.12 -6.23
N ARG A 83 7.31 -3.05 -5.57
CA ARG A 83 7.17 -1.70 -6.14
C ARG A 83 8.44 -0.92 -5.94
N ASP A 84 8.72 -0.04 -6.90
CA ASP A 84 9.74 0.98 -6.79
C ASP A 84 9.03 2.29 -6.52
N MET A 85 9.59 3.12 -5.65
CA MET A 85 8.98 4.38 -5.26
C MET A 85 9.96 5.51 -5.36
N ARG A 86 9.48 6.69 -5.74
CA ARG A 86 10.30 7.88 -5.86
C ARG A 86 9.50 9.11 -5.41
N ALA A 87 10.09 9.86 -4.50
CA ALA A 87 9.55 11.14 -4.07
C ALA A 87 10.47 12.24 -4.58
N LYS A 88 9.92 13.25 -5.23
CA LYS A 88 10.70 14.38 -5.70
C LYS A 88 10.34 15.61 -4.88
N LEU A 89 11.36 16.23 -4.30
CA LEU A 89 11.18 17.37 -3.42
C LEU A 89 11.15 18.66 -4.21
N VAL A 90 10.57 19.66 -3.64
CA VAL A 90 10.48 20.99 -4.26
C VAL A 90 11.88 21.56 -4.56
N SER A 91 12.90 21.14 -3.85
CA SER A 91 14.26 21.54 -4.11
C SER A 91 14.86 20.91 -5.37
N GLY A 92 14.19 19.93 -5.94
CA GLY A 92 14.72 19.16 -7.05
C GLY A 92 15.38 17.85 -6.64
N ALA A 93 15.67 17.67 -5.37
CA ALA A 93 16.25 16.43 -4.88
C ALA A 93 15.23 15.31 -4.95
N SER A 94 15.70 14.07 -5.09
CA SER A 94 14.84 12.90 -5.12
C SER A 94 15.20 11.93 -4.02
N ARG A 95 14.22 11.17 -3.58
CA ARG A 95 14.42 10.05 -2.66
C ARG A 95 13.78 8.84 -3.30
N GLN A 96 14.44 7.69 -3.20
CA GLN A 96 13.94 6.48 -3.85
C GLN A 96 14.02 5.31 -2.90
N ARG A 97 13.07 4.40 -3.02
CA ARG A 97 13.17 3.07 -2.43
C ARG A 97 12.82 2.07 -3.52
N MET A 98 13.72 1.15 -3.76
CA MET A 98 13.55 0.16 -4.82
C MET A 98 13.23 -1.20 -4.21
N ASN A 99 12.49 -2.00 -4.94
CA ASN A 99 12.18 -3.37 -4.56
C ASN A 99 11.50 -3.49 -3.19
N VAL A 100 10.48 -2.69 -2.99
CA VAL A 100 9.73 -2.69 -1.73
C VAL A 100 8.58 -3.66 -1.82
N ASP A 101 8.44 -4.52 -0.82
CA ASP A 101 7.30 -5.43 -0.74
C ASP A 101 6.14 -4.69 -0.06
N VAL A 102 5.26 -4.11 -0.88
CA VAL A 102 4.17 -3.30 -0.36
C VAL A 102 3.03 -4.13 0.22
N CYS A 103 3.07 -5.45 0.10
CA CYS A 103 2.12 -6.32 0.78
C CYS A 103 2.54 -6.58 2.23
N ARG A 104 3.74 -6.21 2.60
CA ARG A 104 4.26 -6.35 3.96
C ARG A 104 4.62 -5.03 4.58
N GLU A 105 5.23 -4.13 3.82
CA GLU A 105 5.60 -2.82 4.33
C GLU A 105 4.54 -1.83 3.91
N HIS A 106 3.95 -1.18 4.87
CA HIS A 106 2.83 -0.28 4.62
C HIS A 106 3.17 1.16 4.98
N GLN A 107 4.45 1.47 5.11
CA GLN A 107 4.88 2.79 5.49
C GLN A 107 6.26 3.11 4.90
N TRP A 108 6.42 4.29 4.37
CA TRP A 108 7.72 4.83 3.99
C TRP A 108 7.90 6.20 4.62
N VAL A 109 8.89 6.32 5.50
CA VAL A 109 9.24 7.62 6.06
C VAL A 109 10.33 8.19 5.17
N VAL A 110 10.01 9.23 4.43
CA VAL A 110 10.93 9.88 3.51
C VAL A 110 11.73 10.91 4.30
N ARG A 111 13.05 10.79 4.29
CA ARG A 111 13.94 11.69 5.05
C ARG A 111 14.90 12.43 4.17
#